data_4d8c7213da71ee7e653fc6b45fcba957
#
_entry.id   4d8c7213da71ee7e653fc6b45fcba957
#
_cell.length_a   1.000
_cell.length_b   1.000
_cell.length_c   1.000
_cell.angle_alpha   90.00
_cell.angle_beta   90.00
_cell.angle_gamma   90.00
#
_symmetry.space_group_name_H-M   'P 1'
#
loop_
_entity.id
_entity.type
_entity.pdbx_description
1 polymer ?
#
loop_
_entity_poly.entity_id
_entity_poly.type
_entity_poly.pdbx_seq_one_letter_code
_entity_poly.pdbx_strand_id
1 'polypeptide(L)'
;MLQSALRILILFNLTLTAHGQQSRWTVEDRRGSVEVFAEFDPGMPVLWENVEDVTRELRELVAVEPSGKSIQIILFRDQASYLRYLASSIPQSRQRKAIFYQNGDVCQVYAFRSRTLITDLRHEMTHALLHQHLPFLPLWVDEGLAEYLEEPESFRSESTRIKSARWKARVGWSPSIQSLEAIPTAESMNADEYRDSWAMICMLLNESDASREALRDYLAVIHKGEAPGPFSVFQEAENSGVFLRANSYFRNMSIRLSSASSR
;
A
#
# COMPACT_ATOMS: atom_id res chain seq x y z
N MET A 1 11.15 32.55 -26.70
CA MET A 1 11.76 31.32 -27.21
C MET A 1 11.05 30.14 -26.53
N LEU A 2 10.15 29.52 -27.31
CA LEU A 2 9.37 28.36 -26.82
C LEU A 2 10.25 27.10 -26.92
N GLN A 3 10.52 26.44 -25.81
CA GLN A 3 11.04 25.08 -25.84
C GLN A 3 9.87 24.09 -25.74
N SER A 4 9.59 23.45 -26.86
CA SER A 4 8.59 22.39 -27.00
C SER A 4 9.13 21.13 -26.32
N ALA A 5 8.50 20.72 -25.22
CA ALA A 5 8.72 19.41 -24.61
C ALA A 5 8.08 18.33 -25.49
N LEU A 6 8.89 17.55 -26.14
CA LEU A 6 8.49 16.39 -26.92
C LEU A 6 8.00 15.27 -25.97
N ARG A 7 6.67 15.17 -25.83
CA ARG A 7 6.04 14.03 -25.16
C ARG A 7 6.09 12.82 -26.11
N ILE A 8 6.95 11.86 -25.82
CA ILE A 8 6.95 10.58 -26.52
C ILE A 8 5.77 9.77 -25.97
N LEU A 9 4.68 9.78 -26.72
CA LEU A 9 3.50 8.94 -26.48
C LEU A 9 3.84 7.54 -27.05
N ILE A 10 4.33 6.62 -26.23
CA ILE A 10 4.47 5.22 -26.62
C ILE A 10 3.08 4.59 -26.48
N LEU A 11 2.28 4.70 -27.54
CA LEU A 11 1.07 3.91 -27.74
C LEU A 11 1.50 2.45 -27.99
N PHE A 12 1.43 1.62 -26.95
CA PHE A 12 1.45 0.17 -27.15
C PHE A 12 0.10 -0.23 -27.75
N ASN A 13 0.02 -0.12 -29.09
CA ASN A 13 -1.02 -0.79 -29.85
C ASN A 13 -0.74 -2.29 -29.77
N LEU A 14 -1.46 -3.01 -28.90
CA LEU A 14 -1.66 -4.44 -29.03
C LEU A 14 -2.51 -4.69 -30.26
N THR A 15 -1.93 -4.55 -31.47
CA THR A 15 -2.52 -5.12 -32.68
C THR A 15 -2.43 -6.62 -32.59
N LEU A 16 -3.55 -7.29 -32.38
CA LEU A 16 -3.70 -8.72 -32.61
C LEU A 16 -3.34 -9.00 -34.09
N THR A 17 -2.12 -9.40 -34.35
CA THR A 17 -1.79 -10.15 -35.54
C THR A 17 -2.10 -11.61 -35.25
N ALA A 18 -3.15 -12.12 -35.91
CA ALA A 18 -3.55 -13.52 -35.91
C ALA A 18 -2.47 -14.40 -36.53
N HIS A 19 -1.51 -14.82 -35.74
CA HIS A 19 -0.66 -15.97 -35.96
C HIS A 19 -0.51 -16.64 -34.61
N GLY A 20 -0.87 -17.90 -34.46
CA GLY A 20 -0.97 -18.72 -33.27
C GLY A 20 0.16 -18.62 -32.24
N GLN A 21 0.43 -17.44 -31.70
CA GLN A 21 1.17 -17.27 -30.49
C GLN A 21 0.24 -17.59 -29.32
N GLN A 22 0.50 -18.69 -28.65
CA GLN A 22 -0.11 -18.96 -27.36
C GLN A 22 0.04 -17.70 -26.50
N SER A 23 -1.07 -17.23 -25.94
CA SER A 23 -1.05 -16.13 -24.96
C SER A 23 0.01 -16.45 -23.92
N ARG A 24 0.84 -15.48 -23.57
CA ARG A 24 1.82 -15.60 -22.48
C ARG A 24 1.11 -15.93 -21.17
N TRP A 25 -0.13 -15.47 -21.04
CA TRP A 25 -0.92 -15.57 -19.83
C TRP A 25 -1.73 -16.87 -19.82
N THR A 26 -1.55 -17.66 -18.75
CA THR A 26 -2.33 -18.87 -18.50
C THR A 26 -3.68 -18.54 -17.92
N VAL A 27 -3.77 -17.42 -17.17
CA VAL A 27 -4.99 -16.89 -16.59
C VAL A 27 -5.12 -15.43 -16.99
N GLU A 28 -6.31 -15.08 -17.48
CA GLU A 28 -6.76 -13.71 -17.71
C GLU A 28 -8.15 -13.62 -17.10
N ASP A 29 -8.34 -12.72 -16.13
CA ASP A 29 -9.62 -12.53 -15.45
C ASP A 29 -9.83 -11.06 -15.11
N ARG A 30 -11.09 -10.64 -14.91
CA ARG A 30 -11.45 -9.26 -14.64
C ARG A 30 -12.64 -9.17 -13.70
N ARG A 31 -12.50 -8.30 -12.68
CA ARG A 31 -13.63 -7.86 -11.84
C ARG A 31 -13.60 -6.34 -11.69
N GLY A 32 -14.66 -5.70 -12.17
CA GLY A 32 -14.76 -4.23 -12.16
C GLY A 32 -13.61 -3.57 -12.93
N SER A 33 -12.86 -2.72 -12.25
CA SER A 33 -11.69 -2.03 -12.79
C SER A 33 -10.37 -2.79 -12.62
N VAL A 34 -10.38 -3.98 -11.98
CA VAL A 34 -9.19 -4.79 -11.76
C VAL A 34 -9.09 -5.92 -12.78
N GLU A 35 -7.94 -6.02 -13.46
CA GLU A 35 -7.60 -7.07 -14.44
C GLU A 35 -6.43 -7.89 -13.89
N VAL A 36 -6.49 -9.21 -14.06
CA VAL A 36 -5.43 -10.14 -13.65
C VAL A 36 -4.87 -10.86 -14.85
N PHE A 37 -3.57 -10.81 -15.00
CA PHE A 37 -2.80 -11.53 -16.00
C PHE A 37 -1.77 -12.41 -15.29
N ALA A 38 -1.86 -13.72 -15.41
CA ALA A 38 -0.94 -14.62 -14.71
C ALA A 38 -0.36 -15.72 -15.60
N GLU A 39 0.93 -16.00 -15.46
CA GLU A 39 1.63 -17.12 -16.11
C GLU A 39 1.39 -18.47 -15.42
N PHE A 40 0.56 -18.50 -14.36
CA PHE A 40 0.20 -19.69 -13.57
C PHE A 40 -1.16 -19.46 -12.90
N ASP A 41 -1.78 -20.51 -12.37
CA ASP A 41 -2.97 -20.35 -11.52
C ASP A 41 -2.57 -19.86 -10.12
N PRO A 42 -2.88 -18.62 -9.74
CA PRO A 42 -2.55 -18.08 -8.42
C PRO A 42 -3.53 -18.49 -7.32
N GLY A 43 -4.55 -19.32 -7.64
CA GLY A 43 -5.69 -19.55 -6.76
C GLY A 43 -6.66 -18.38 -6.81
N MET A 44 -7.31 -18.17 -7.95
CA MET A 44 -8.14 -16.98 -8.25
C MET A 44 -9.16 -16.62 -7.16
N PRO A 45 -9.87 -17.57 -6.50
CA PRO A 45 -10.79 -17.21 -5.42
C PRO A 45 -10.08 -16.49 -4.25
N VAL A 46 -8.93 -17.00 -3.81
CA VAL A 46 -8.13 -16.40 -2.72
C VAL A 46 -7.55 -15.05 -3.13
N LEU A 47 -7.10 -14.94 -4.38
CA LEU A 47 -6.58 -13.67 -4.90
C LEU A 47 -7.67 -12.59 -4.86
N TRP A 48 -8.86 -12.88 -5.39
CA TRP A 48 -9.97 -11.93 -5.41
C TRP A 48 -10.47 -11.57 -4.01
N GLU A 49 -10.57 -12.53 -3.11
CA GLU A 49 -10.90 -12.26 -1.70
C GLU A 49 -9.93 -11.22 -1.09
N ASN A 50 -8.63 -11.38 -1.32
CA ASN A 50 -7.65 -10.42 -0.79
C ASN A 50 -7.73 -9.04 -1.47
N VAL A 51 -8.00 -8.95 -2.76
CA VAL A 51 -8.23 -7.67 -3.46
C VAL A 51 -9.47 -6.95 -2.91
N GLU A 52 -10.56 -7.69 -2.72
CA GLU A 52 -11.81 -7.18 -2.17
C GLU A 52 -11.63 -6.74 -0.70
N ASP A 53 -10.90 -7.52 0.10
CA ASP A 53 -10.60 -7.19 1.50
C ASP A 53 -9.79 -5.90 1.63
N VAL A 54 -8.68 -5.75 0.90
CA VAL A 54 -7.88 -4.50 0.94
C VAL A 54 -8.73 -3.30 0.53
N THR A 55 -9.56 -3.47 -0.51
CA THR A 55 -10.46 -2.41 -0.99
C THR A 55 -11.47 -2.01 0.08
N ARG A 56 -12.10 -2.99 0.72
CA ARG A 56 -13.05 -2.78 1.81
C ARG A 56 -12.39 -2.10 3.01
N GLU A 57 -11.22 -2.60 3.42
CA GLU A 57 -10.50 -2.07 4.57
C GLU A 57 -10.05 -0.62 4.37
N LEU A 58 -9.55 -0.24 3.19
CA LEU A 58 -9.21 1.16 2.88
C LEU A 58 -10.43 2.08 2.97
N ARG A 59 -11.59 1.63 2.48
CA ARG A 59 -12.84 2.37 2.62
C ARG A 59 -13.25 2.56 4.08
N GLU A 60 -13.23 1.48 4.85
CA GLU A 60 -13.69 1.49 6.24
C GLU A 60 -12.72 2.24 7.17
N LEU A 61 -11.41 2.10 6.96
CA LEU A 61 -10.40 2.68 7.84
C LEU A 61 -10.10 4.14 7.53
N VAL A 62 -9.95 4.49 6.25
CA VAL A 62 -9.45 5.80 5.82
C VAL A 62 -10.31 6.52 4.78
N ALA A 63 -11.52 6.02 4.55
CA ALA A 63 -12.50 6.60 3.61
C ALA A 63 -11.99 6.74 2.16
N VAL A 64 -11.07 5.86 1.73
CA VAL A 64 -10.57 5.81 0.36
C VAL A 64 -11.48 4.89 -0.46
N GLU A 65 -12.14 5.48 -1.48
CA GLU A 65 -13.01 4.75 -2.41
C GLU A 65 -12.28 4.43 -3.71
N PRO A 66 -12.53 3.26 -4.35
CA PRO A 66 -11.99 3.00 -5.67
C PRO A 66 -12.42 4.08 -6.67
N SER A 67 -11.46 4.66 -7.39
CA SER A 67 -11.74 5.72 -8.38
C SER A 67 -12.34 5.21 -9.70
N GLY A 68 -12.41 3.88 -9.87
CA GLY A 68 -12.81 3.24 -11.13
C GLY A 68 -11.73 3.24 -12.22
N LYS A 69 -10.54 3.81 -11.97
CA LYS A 69 -9.38 3.69 -12.86
C LYS A 69 -8.90 2.24 -12.90
N SER A 70 -8.24 1.85 -14.01
CA SER A 70 -7.79 0.48 -14.20
C SER A 70 -6.63 0.11 -13.28
N ILE A 71 -6.73 -1.08 -12.65
CA ILE A 71 -5.61 -1.73 -11.98
C ILE A 71 -5.31 -3.03 -12.73
N GLN A 72 -4.06 -3.25 -13.06
CA GLN A 72 -3.59 -4.48 -13.69
C GLN A 72 -2.67 -5.23 -12.73
N ILE A 73 -3.03 -6.45 -12.38
CA ILE A 73 -2.23 -7.36 -11.58
C ILE A 73 -1.53 -8.33 -12.55
N ILE A 74 -0.21 -8.29 -12.59
CA ILE A 74 0.60 -9.07 -13.52
C ILE A 74 1.49 -10.04 -12.73
N LEU A 75 1.18 -11.34 -12.83
CA LEU A 75 1.80 -12.39 -12.02
C LEU A 75 2.69 -13.32 -12.86
N PHE A 76 3.95 -13.39 -12.48
CA PHE A 76 4.95 -14.22 -13.15
C PHE A 76 5.15 -15.55 -12.43
N ARG A 77 5.42 -16.61 -13.20
CA ARG A 77 5.62 -17.97 -12.67
C ARG A 77 6.82 -18.09 -11.73
N ASP A 78 7.84 -17.25 -11.92
CA ASP A 78 9.08 -17.25 -11.16
C ASP A 78 9.78 -15.88 -11.18
N GLN A 79 10.76 -15.72 -10.29
CA GLN A 79 11.54 -14.49 -10.18
C GLN A 79 12.32 -14.16 -11.47
N ALA A 80 12.77 -15.15 -12.22
CA ALA A 80 13.56 -14.92 -13.43
C ALA A 80 12.71 -14.29 -14.55
N SER A 81 11.47 -14.78 -14.76
CA SER A 81 10.51 -14.18 -15.70
C SER A 81 10.10 -12.78 -15.29
N TYR A 82 9.87 -12.56 -13.99
CA TYR A 82 9.57 -11.26 -13.41
C TYR A 82 10.68 -10.24 -13.66
N LEU A 83 11.92 -10.55 -13.26
CA LEU A 83 13.06 -9.65 -13.42
C LEU A 83 13.38 -9.36 -14.90
N ARG A 84 13.25 -10.37 -15.78
CA ARG A 84 13.44 -10.18 -17.23
C ARG A 84 12.42 -9.22 -17.81
N TYR A 85 11.17 -9.32 -17.39
CA TYR A 85 10.12 -8.41 -17.84
C TYR A 85 10.37 -6.99 -17.33
N LEU A 86 10.65 -6.81 -16.03
CA LEU A 86 10.91 -5.50 -15.45
C LEU A 86 12.12 -4.81 -16.07
N ALA A 87 13.20 -5.54 -16.33
CA ALA A 87 14.40 -5.00 -16.97
C ALA A 87 14.11 -4.38 -18.35
N SER A 88 13.14 -4.93 -19.09
CA SER A 88 12.73 -4.40 -20.39
C SER A 88 11.66 -3.31 -20.32
N SER A 89 10.81 -3.32 -19.28
CA SER A 89 9.61 -2.46 -19.21
C SER A 89 9.76 -1.35 -18.18
N ILE A 90 10.48 -1.60 -17.07
CA ILE A 90 10.69 -0.67 -15.97
C ILE A 90 12.16 -0.76 -15.52
N PRO A 91 13.12 -0.23 -16.30
CA PRO A 91 14.55 -0.41 -16.03
C PRO A 91 15.04 0.12 -14.68
N GLN A 92 14.28 1.02 -14.08
CA GLN A 92 14.59 1.64 -12.78
C GLN A 92 14.07 0.81 -11.59
N SER A 93 13.33 -0.28 -11.84
CA SER A 93 12.79 -1.13 -10.77
C SER A 93 13.93 -1.83 -10.03
N ARG A 94 13.95 -1.68 -8.72
CA ARG A 94 14.88 -2.42 -7.84
C ARG A 94 14.41 -3.87 -7.71
N GLN A 95 15.27 -4.74 -7.23
CA GLN A 95 15.00 -6.17 -7.01
C GLN A 95 14.04 -6.39 -5.82
N ARG A 96 12.82 -5.84 -5.90
CA ARG A 96 11.74 -6.13 -4.95
C ARG A 96 10.99 -7.39 -5.40
N LYS A 97 10.32 -8.09 -4.47
CA LYS A 97 9.51 -9.28 -4.77
C LYS A 97 8.21 -8.93 -5.48
N ALA A 98 7.70 -7.75 -5.24
CA ALA A 98 6.58 -7.14 -5.93
C ALA A 98 6.85 -5.65 -6.11
N ILE A 99 6.12 -5.01 -7.00
CA ILE A 99 6.23 -3.58 -7.26
C ILE A 99 4.90 -3.02 -7.77
N PHE A 100 4.48 -1.91 -7.19
CA PHE A 100 3.49 -1.02 -7.77
C PHE A 100 4.17 -0.05 -8.76
N TYR A 101 3.53 0.16 -9.89
CA TYR A 101 3.97 1.12 -10.91
C TYR A 101 2.76 1.83 -11.52
N GLN A 102 2.81 3.14 -11.55
CA GLN A 102 1.76 3.95 -12.18
C GLN A 102 2.20 4.42 -13.56
N ASN A 103 1.41 4.08 -14.57
CA ASN A 103 1.62 4.51 -15.95
C ASN A 103 0.38 5.29 -16.44
N GLY A 104 0.44 6.61 -16.32
CA GLY A 104 -0.70 7.48 -16.60
C GLY A 104 -1.86 7.18 -15.65
N ASP A 105 -3.02 6.80 -16.20
CA ASP A 105 -4.22 6.44 -15.44
C ASP A 105 -4.31 4.95 -15.08
N VAL A 106 -3.33 4.14 -15.47
CA VAL A 106 -3.30 2.70 -15.17
C VAL A 106 -2.32 2.43 -14.04
N CYS A 107 -2.81 1.81 -12.98
CA CYS A 107 -2.02 1.28 -11.89
C CYS A 107 -1.65 -0.18 -12.19
N GLN A 108 -0.39 -0.53 -12.07
CA GLN A 108 0.11 -1.87 -12.38
C GLN A 108 0.81 -2.46 -11.16
N VAL A 109 0.42 -3.66 -10.79
CA VAL A 109 1.02 -4.43 -9.70
C VAL A 109 1.71 -5.65 -10.31
N TYR A 110 3.01 -5.74 -10.12
CA TYR A 110 3.82 -6.83 -10.63
C TYR A 110 4.33 -7.68 -9.47
N ALA A 111 4.13 -8.98 -9.53
CA ALA A 111 4.65 -9.92 -8.54
C ALA A 111 5.01 -11.26 -9.19
N PHE A 112 5.70 -12.13 -8.48
CA PHE A 112 5.97 -13.48 -8.95
C PHE A 112 5.55 -14.52 -7.89
N ARG A 113 5.38 -15.75 -8.34
CA ARG A 113 5.00 -16.86 -7.49
C ARG A 113 6.04 -17.07 -6.38
N SER A 114 5.62 -16.83 -5.14
CA SER A 114 6.42 -16.93 -3.93
C SER A 114 5.55 -17.43 -2.77
N ARG A 115 6.17 -17.72 -1.62
CA ARG A 115 5.42 -18.05 -0.39
C ARG A 115 4.72 -16.84 0.21
N THR A 116 5.16 -15.63 -0.14
CA THR A 116 4.63 -14.36 0.36
C THR A 116 3.76 -13.65 -0.69
N LEU A 117 3.38 -14.32 -1.80
CA LEU A 117 2.67 -13.69 -2.91
C LEU A 117 1.44 -12.88 -2.45
N ILE A 118 0.62 -13.43 -1.58
CA ILE A 118 -0.60 -12.75 -1.11
C ILE A 118 -0.26 -11.53 -0.24
N THR A 119 0.71 -11.64 0.65
CA THR A 119 1.20 -10.52 1.47
C THR A 119 1.77 -9.42 0.56
N ASP A 120 2.66 -9.79 -0.36
CA ASP A 120 3.27 -8.87 -1.32
C ASP A 120 2.19 -8.22 -2.21
N LEU A 121 1.18 -8.99 -2.65
CA LEU A 121 0.06 -8.47 -3.44
C LEU A 121 -0.79 -7.47 -2.65
N ARG A 122 -1.15 -7.76 -1.39
CA ARG A 122 -1.93 -6.86 -0.54
C ARG A 122 -1.19 -5.53 -0.34
N HIS A 123 0.13 -5.57 -0.12
CA HIS A 123 0.98 -4.40 0.00
C HIS A 123 0.91 -3.52 -1.25
N GLU A 124 1.20 -4.08 -2.42
CA GLU A 124 1.23 -3.32 -3.69
C GLU A 124 -0.17 -2.89 -4.16
N MET A 125 -1.22 -3.66 -3.84
CA MET A 125 -2.60 -3.26 -4.08
C MET A 125 -3.02 -2.07 -3.22
N THR A 126 -2.49 -1.97 -2.00
CA THR A 126 -2.72 -0.80 -1.14
C THR A 126 -2.19 0.46 -1.81
N HIS A 127 -0.94 0.45 -2.30
CA HIS A 127 -0.39 1.56 -3.08
C HIS A 127 -1.26 1.87 -4.31
N ALA A 128 -1.64 0.84 -5.09
CA ALA A 128 -2.43 1.04 -6.30
C ALA A 128 -3.77 1.73 -6.01
N LEU A 129 -4.48 1.33 -4.96
CA LEU A 129 -5.76 1.93 -4.57
C LEU A 129 -5.59 3.34 -4.01
N LEU A 130 -4.57 3.58 -3.19
CA LEU A 130 -4.26 4.91 -2.64
C LEU A 130 -3.92 5.90 -3.75
N HIS A 131 -3.00 5.55 -4.65
CA HIS A 131 -2.54 6.43 -5.74
C HIS A 131 -3.56 6.62 -6.86
N GLN A 132 -4.57 5.75 -6.97
CA GLN A 132 -5.74 6.04 -7.81
C GLN A 132 -6.61 7.18 -7.27
N HIS A 133 -6.68 7.29 -5.96
CA HIS A 133 -7.61 8.19 -5.27
C HIS A 133 -6.94 9.50 -4.85
N LEU A 134 -5.67 9.43 -4.44
CA LEU A 134 -4.91 10.54 -3.85
C LEU A 134 -3.82 11.00 -4.84
N PRO A 135 -3.74 12.32 -5.16
CA PRO A 135 -2.77 12.85 -6.11
C PRO A 135 -1.32 12.77 -5.61
N PHE A 136 -1.13 12.72 -4.32
CA PHE A 136 0.15 12.52 -3.63
C PHE A 136 -0.10 11.97 -2.22
N LEU A 137 0.94 11.39 -1.61
CA LEU A 137 0.91 10.93 -0.23
C LEU A 137 2.26 11.20 0.44
N PRO A 138 2.27 11.59 1.73
CA PRO A 138 3.49 11.50 2.52
C PRO A 138 3.97 10.04 2.57
N LEU A 139 5.27 9.86 2.39
CA LEU A 139 5.86 8.52 2.25
C LEU A 139 5.53 7.59 3.43
N TRP A 140 5.58 8.12 4.67
CA TRP A 140 5.26 7.35 5.86
C TRP A 140 3.79 6.90 5.94
N VAL A 141 2.86 7.66 5.35
CA VAL A 141 1.45 7.29 5.27
C VAL A 141 1.27 6.17 4.24
N ASP A 142 1.86 6.35 3.07
CA ASP A 142 1.79 5.40 1.96
C ASP A 142 2.35 4.03 2.36
N GLU A 143 3.60 4.00 2.80
CA GLU A 143 4.25 2.77 3.26
C GLU A 143 3.62 2.22 4.55
N GLY A 144 3.22 3.09 5.46
CA GLY A 144 2.58 2.67 6.72
C GLY A 144 1.24 1.98 6.52
N LEU A 145 0.40 2.47 5.60
CA LEU A 145 -0.86 1.82 5.23
C LEU A 145 -0.61 0.51 4.48
N ALA A 146 0.35 0.47 3.56
CA ALA A 146 0.71 -0.74 2.83
C ALA A 146 1.19 -1.84 3.79
N GLU A 147 2.11 -1.51 4.70
CA GLU A 147 2.61 -2.41 5.75
C GLU A 147 1.52 -2.85 6.75
N TYR A 148 0.52 -1.99 7.02
CA TYR A 148 -0.60 -2.33 7.91
C TYR A 148 -1.58 -3.28 7.24
N LEU A 149 -1.89 -3.08 5.97
CA LEU A 149 -2.89 -3.84 5.21
C LEU A 149 -2.33 -5.10 4.55
N GLU A 150 -1.00 -5.30 4.52
CA GLU A 150 -0.42 -6.53 3.97
C GLU A 150 -0.81 -7.77 4.77
N GLU A 151 -1.08 -7.62 6.10
CA GLU A 151 -1.66 -8.67 6.92
C GLU A 151 -3.19 -8.56 6.94
N PRO A 152 -3.96 -9.62 6.62
CA PRO A 152 -5.41 -9.62 6.79
C PRO A 152 -5.82 -9.28 8.22
N GLU A 153 -6.96 -8.60 8.39
CA GLU A 153 -7.47 -8.15 9.70
C GLU A 153 -7.47 -9.24 10.77
N SER A 154 -7.89 -10.46 10.39
CA SER A 154 -7.98 -11.60 11.29
C SER A 154 -6.64 -12.05 11.90
N PHE A 155 -5.52 -11.70 11.27
CA PHE A 155 -4.17 -12.09 11.72
C PHE A 155 -3.42 -10.96 12.41
N ARG A 156 -3.84 -9.69 12.28
CA ARG A 156 -3.10 -8.53 12.80
C ARG A 156 -2.92 -8.55 14.31
N SER A 157 -3.96 -8.96 15.06
CA SER A 157 -3.90 -8.98 16.53
C SER A 157 -2.84 -9.92 17.10
N GLU A 158 -2.50 -10.97 16.38
CA GLU A 158 -1.53 -11.98 16.79
C GLU A 158 -0.19 -11.85 16.04
N SER A 159 -0.04 -10.81 15.24
CA SER A 159 1.11 -10.64 14.37
C SER A 159 2.42 -10.54 15.17
N THR A 160 3.49 -10.98 14.55
CA THR A 160 4.84 -10.84 15.12
C THR A 160 5.25 -9.37 15.24
N ARG A 161 4.69 -8.50 14.40
CA ARG A 161 4.91 -7.04 14.44
C ARG A 161 4.37 -6.43 15.72
N ILE A 162 3.12 -6.74 16.09
CA ILE A 162 2.52 -6.27 17.36
C ILE A 162 3.32 -6.76 18.56
N LYS A 163 3.69 -8.05 18.57
CA LYS A 163 4.51 -8.61 19.65
C LYS A 163 5.87 -7.92 19.77
N SER A 164 6.52 -7.66 18.64
CA SER A 164 7.79 -6.94 18.56
C SER A 164 7.66 -5.47 19.02
N ALA A 165 6.66 -4.75 18.54
CA ALA A 165 6.39 -3.35 18.92
C ALA A 165 6.15 -3.21 20.42
N ARG A 166 5.33 -4.10 21.00
CA ARG A 166 5.07 -4.15 22.45
C ARG A 166 6.35 -4.38 23.26
N TRP A 167 7.20 -5.30 22.81
CA TRP A 167 8.46 -5.56 23.49
C TRP A 167 9.41 -4.35 23.40
N LYS A 168 9.56 -3.77 22.20
CA LYS A 168 10.40 -2.59 21.97
C LYS A 168 9.90 -1.37 22.77
N ALA A 169 8.59 -1.17 22.87
CA ALA A 169 8.03 -0.09 23.67
C ALA A 169 8.34 -0.21 25.16
N ARG A 170 8.47 -1.44 25.72
CA ARG A 170 8.88 -1.68 27.10
C ARG A 170 10.33 -1.28 27.39
N VAL A 171 11.18 -1.30 26.37
CA VAL A 171 12.58 -0.88 26.45
C VAL A 171 12.81 0.54 25.93
N GLY A 172 11.74 1.34 25.81
CA GLY A 172 11.83 2.77 25.51
C GLY A 172 11.70 3.16 24.04
N TRP A 173 11.45 2.21 23.12
CA TRP A 173 11.20 2.57 21.72
C TRP A 173 9.87 3.31 21.58
N SER A 174 9.90 4.35 20.75
CA SER A 174 8.72 5.10 20.30
C SER A 174 8.96 5.58 18.87
N PRO A 175 8.05 5.35 17.93
CA PRO A 175 8.17 5.95 16.60
C PRO A 175 8.08 7.47 16.69
N SER A 176 8.81 8.18 15.84
CA SER A 176 8.81 9.65 15.77
C SER A 176 8.22 10.09 14.44
N ILE A 177 7.09 10.78 14.49
CA ILE A 177 6.46 11.31 13.29
C ILE A 177 7.35 12.32 12.57
N GLN A 178 8.05 13.19 13.30
CA GLN A 178 8.95 14.18 12.71
C GLN A 178 10.11 13.53 11.98
N SER A 179 10.63 12.41 12.49
CA SER A 179 11.68 11.63 11.81
C SER A 179 11.16 11.00 10.52
N LEU A 180 9.92 10.49 10.53
CA LEU A 180 9.29 9.88 9.35
C LEU A 180 8.97 10.93 8.28
N GLU A 181 8.50 12.12 8.68
CA GLU A 181 8.22 13.23 7.78
C GLU A 181 9.48 13.82 7.13
N ALA A 182 10.63 13.65 7.75
CA ALA A 182 11.91 14.10 7.21
C ALA A 182 12.52 13.18 6.15
N ILE A 183 11.96 11.98 5.92
CA ILE A 183 12.45 11.01 4.94
C ILE A 183 12.11 11.49 3.52
N PRO A 184 13.10 11.75 2.66
CA PRO A 184 12.86 12.38 1.37
C PRO A 184 12.34 11.43 0.29
N THR A 185 12.71 10.14 0.33
CA THR A 185 12.36 9.15 -0.70
C THR A 185 12.27 7.73 -0.12
N ALA A 186 11.50 6.86 -0.78
CA ALA A 186 11.37 5.45 -0.39
C ALA A 186 12.72 4.70 -0.40
N GLU A 187 13.67 5.14 -1.23
CA GLU A 187 15.01 4.58 -1.27
C GLU A 187 15.84 4.87 -0.02
N SER A 188 15.49 5.92 0.70
CA SER A 188 16.15 6.30 1.94
C SER A 188 15.62 5.52 3.13
N MET A 189 14.46 4.87 3.01
CA MET A 189 13.85 4.08 4.09
C MET A 189 14.59 2.77 4.32
N ASN A 190 14.85 2.49 5.58
CA ASN A 190 15.33 1.20 6.06
C ASN A 190 14.23 0.45 6.82
N ALA A 191 14.52 -0.76 7.27
CA ALA A 191 13.56 -1.61 7.96
C ALA A 191 12.96 -1.00 9.25
N ASP A 192 13.71 -0.10 9.91
CA ASP A 192 13.23 0.57 11.11
C ASP A 192 12.20 1.65 10.77
N GLU A 193 12.38 2.38 9.68
CA GLU A 193 11.45 3.41 9.21
C GLU A 193 10.16 2.80 8.64
N TYR A 194 10.23 1.67 7.93
CA TYR A 194 9.04 0.91 7.55
C TYR A 194 8.25 0.45 8.77
N ARG A 195 8.93 -0.13 9.77
CA ARG A 195 8.30 -0.52 11.04
C ARG A 195 7.65 0.67 11.75
N ASP A 196 8.35 1.81 11.81
CA ASP A 196 7.88 2.99 12.52
C ASP A 196 6.69 3.64 11.80
N SER A 197 6.68 3.63 10.45
CA SER A 197 5.53 4.03 9.62
C SER A 197 4.30 3.13 9.90
N TRP A 198 4.50 1.82 9.86
CA TRP A 198 3.47 0.84 10.24
C TRP A 198 2.93 1.11 11.66
N ALA A 199 3.82 1.34 12.62
CA ALA A 199 3.44 1.55 14.00
C ALA A 199 2.63 2.85 14.18
N MET A 200 3.01 3.92 13.49
CA MET A 200 2.27 5.17 13.49
C MET A 200 0.85 4.99 12.94
N ILE A 201 0.73 4.35 11.78
CA ILE A 201 -0.59 4.03 11.19
C ILE A 201 -1.40 3.09 12.10
N CYS A 202 -0.78 2.05 12.65
CA CYS A 202 -1.44 1.13 13.58
C CYS A 202 -2.01 1.87 14.81
N MET A 203 -1.25 2.80 15.38
CA MET A 203 -1.72 3.62 16.49
C MET A 203 -2.86 4.54 16.04
N LEU A 204 -2.72 5.29 14.97
CA LEU A 204 -3.74 6.23 14.51
C LEU A 204 -5.07 5.55 14.19
N LEU A 205 -5.04 4.36 13.64
CA LEU A 205 -6.25 3.60 13.30
C LEU A 205 -6.94 2.96 14.51
N ASN A 206 -6.22 2.69 15.63
CA ASN A 206 -6.73 1.84 16.69
C ASN A 206 -6.70 2.48 18.09
N GLU A 207 -6.05 3.62 18.30
CA GLU A 207 -5.97 4.26 19.63
C GLU A 207 -7.30 4.87 20.03
N SER A 208 -7.94 5.61 19.11
CA SER A 208 -9.25 6.24 19.35
C SER A 208 -9.94 6.59 18.03
N ASP A 209 -11.25 6.84 18.08
CA ASP A 209 -11.99 7.34 16.92
C ASP A 209 -11.45 8.71 16.48
N ALA A 210 -11.07 9.58 17.43
CA ALA A 210 -10.49 10.88 17.12
C ALA A 210 -9.17 10.79 16.38
N SER A 211 -8.28 9.84 16.72
CA SER A 211 -7.01 9.66 15.99
C SER A 211 -7.22 9.13 14.56
N ARG A 212 -8.22 8.25 14.40
CA ARG A 212 -8.60 7.74 13.08
C ARG A 212 -9.22 8.85 12.21
N GLU A 213 -10.11 9.64 12.78
CA GLU A 213 -10.76 10.73 12.05
C GLU A 213 -9.75 11.78 11.62
N ALA A 214 -8.79 12.10 12.46
CA ALA A 214 -7.69 13.00 12.09
C ALA A 214 -6.87 12.52 10.88
N LEU A 215 -6.61 11.22 10.76
CA LEU A 215 -5.99 10.67 9.57
C LEU A 215 -6.90 10.78 8.34
N ARG A 216 -8.20 10.54 8.50
CA ARG A 216 -9.19 10.70 7.42
C ARG A 216 -9.28 12.15 6.94
N ASP A 217 -9.36 13.11 7.86
CA ASP A 217 -9.42 14.54 7.54
C ASP A 217 -8.16 14.98 6.78
N TYR A 218 -6.99 14.51 7.20
CA TYR A 218 -5.75 14.75 6.51
C TYR A 218 -5.76 14.23 5.07
N LEU A 219 -6.20 12.99 4.87
CA LEU A 219 -6.33 12.38 3.55
C LEU A 219 -7.41 13.06 2.70
N ALA A 220 -8.49 13.54 3.32
CA ALA A 220 -9.54 14.28 2.63
C ALA A 220 -9.05 15.63 2.06
N VAL A 221 -8.14 16.30 2.76
CA VAL A 221 -7.47 17.52 2.23
C VAL A 221 -6.61 17.17 1.02
N ILE A 222 -5.81 16.10 1.12
CA ILE A 222 -4.98 15.61 0.00
C ILE A 222 -5.84 15.20 -1.20
N HIS A 223 -6.98 14.55 -0.96
CA HIS A 223 -7.91 14.16 -2.03
C HIS A 223 -8.42 15.34 -2.85
N LYS A 224 -8.60 16.50 -2.22
CA LYS A 224 -8.97 17.74 -2.92
C LYS A 224 -7.82 18.37 -3.72
N GLY A 225 -6.63 17.77 -3.68
CA GLY A 225 -5.42 18.30 -4.32
C GLY A 225 -4.72 19.39 -3.52
N GLU A 226 -5.09 19.56 -2.25
CA GLU A 226 -4.50 20.54 -1.35
C GLU A 226 -3.37 19.89 -0.52
N ALA A 227 -2.31 20.68 -0.24
CA ALA A 227 -1.21 20.22 0.60
C ALA A 227 -1.45 20.63 2.07
N PRO A 228 -1.82 19.69 2.96
CA PRO A 228 -2.11 20.01 4.36
C PRO A 228 -0.86 20.36 5.18
N GLY A 229 0.33 20.20 4.62
CA GLY A 229 1.60 20.30 5.33
C GLY A 229 1.95 19.00 6.09
N PRO A 230 2.93 19.05 7.01
CA PRO A 230 3.26 17.90 7.83
C PRO A 230 2.09 17.49 8.74
N PHE A 231 1.84 16.20 8.86
CA PHE A 231 0.77 15.68 9.71
C PHE A 231 0.98 16.02 11.20
N SER A 232 2.23 16.11 11.64
CA SER A 232 2.59 16.55 12.99
C SER A 232 2.05 17.96 13.30
N VAL A 233 2.14 18.88 12.35
CA VAL A 233 1.62 20.25 12.48
C VAL A 233 0.09 20.27 12.32
N PHE A 234 -0.47 19.50 11.40
CA PHE A 234 -1.90 19.35 11.20
C PHE A 234 -2.61 18.89 12.47
N GLN A 235 -2.00 17.95 13.19
CA GLN A 235 -2.52 17.39 14.44
C GLN A 235 -2.31 18.28 15.67
N GLU A 236 -1.24 19.07 15.74
CA GLU A 236 -1.00 20.00 16.85
C GLU A 236 -2.10 21.07 16.95
N ALA A 237 -2.70 21.46 15.83
CA ALA A 237 -3.80 22.39 15.80
C ALA A 237 -5.11 21.81 16.38
N GLU A 238 -5.28 20.48 16.34
CA GLU A 238 -6.53 19.81 16.74
C GLU A 238 -6.41 18.96 18.02
N ASN A 239 -5.27 18.32 18.30
CA ASN A 239 -5.09 17.42 19.43
C ASN A 239 -3.61 17.27 19.85
N SER A 240 -3.10 18.18 20.64
CA SER A 240 -1.74 18.11 21.20
C SER A 240 -1.52 16.79 21.97
N GLY A 241 -0.57 15.97 21.53
CA GLY A 241 -0.09 14.83 22.32
C GLY A 241 -0.38 13.43 21.78
N VAL A 242 -1.03 13.25 20.61
CA VAL A 242 -1.25 11.91 20.02
C VAL A 242 0.09 11.17 19.85
N PHE A 243 1.10 11.85 19.31
CA PHE A 243 2.41 11.22 19.04
C PHE A 243 3.22 10.92 20.31
N LEU A 244 2.99 11.67 21.40
CA LEU A 244 3.62 11.39 22.70
C LEU A 244 3.09 10.09 23.33
N ARG A 245 1.93 9.62 22.86
CA ARG A 245 1.30 8.40 23.37
C ARG A 245 1.74 7.13 22.66
N ALA A 246 2.51 7.20 21.56
CA ALA A 246 2.84 6.02 20.78
C ALA A 246 3.55 4.93 21.61
N ASN A 247 4.53 5.29 22.44
CA ASN A 247 5.18 4.33 23.34
C ASN A 247 4.15 3.73 24.33
N SER A 248 3.34 4.56 24.98
CA SER A 248 2.35 4.10 25.96
C SER A 248 1.25 3.27 25.31
N TYR A 249 0.84 3.59 24.08
CA TYR A 249 -0.12 2.81 23.31
C TYR A 249 0.38 1.37 23.13
N PHE A 250 1.56 1.17 22.54
CA PHE A 250 2.11 -0.18 22.33
C PHE A 250 2.44 -0.89 23.64
N ARG A 251 2.95 -0.16 24.65
CA ARG A 251 3.28 -0.72 25.96
C ARG A 251 2.04 -1.28 26.66
N ASN A 252 0.90 -0.57 26.57
CA ASN A 252 -0.34 -0.89 27.27
C ASN A 252 -1.35 -1.63 26.37
N MET A 253 -1.03 -1.85 25.10
CA MET A 253 -1.89 -2.55 24.15
C MET A 253 -2.26 -3.92 24.70
N SER A 254 -3.46 -4.05 25.23
CA SER A 254 -4.03 -5.33 25.61
C SER A 254 -4.47 -6.06 24.33
N ILE A 255 -4.39 -7.40 24.33
CA ILE A 255 -4.86 -8.26 23.23
C ILE A 255 -6.40 -8.21 23.21
N ARG A 256 -6.99 -7.08 22.87
CA ARG A 256 -8.45 -6.89 22.77
C ARG A 256 -8.91 -6.62 21.34
N LEU A 257 -8.27 -7.23 20.34
CA LEU A 257 -8.72 -7.09 18.95
C LEU A 257 -9.64 -8.24 18.49
N SER A 258 -10.08 -9.14 19.39
CA SER A 258 -10.90 -10.30 19.01
C SER A 258 -12.38 -10.25 19.42
N SER A 259 -12.92 -9.12 19.87
CA SER A 259 -14.31 -9.08 20.36
C SER A 259 -15.25 -8.06 19.70
N ALA A 260 -14.87 -7.47 18.57
CA ALA A 260 -15.72 -6.50 17.86
C ALA A 260 -16.49 -7.08 16.65
N SER A 261 -16.51 -8.40 16.48
CA SER A 261 -17.29 -9.06 15.41
C SER A 261 -18.31 -10.05 15.98
N SER A 262 -19.25 -9.54 16.75
CA SER A 262 -20.51 -10.24 17.01
C SER A 262 -21.58 -9.24 17.49
N ARG A 263 -22.13 -8.49 16.52
CA ARG A 263 -23.51 -7.96 16.56
C ARG A 263 -23.98 -7.69 15.15
#